data_1f0148b7e63fe6d0f377c21f0da44c0a
#
_entry.id   1f0148b7e63fe6d0f377c21f0da44c0a
#
_cell.length_a   1.000
_cell.length_b   1.000
_cell.length_c   1.000
_cell.angle_alpha   90.00
_cell.angle_beta   90.00
_cell.angle_gamma   90.00
#
_symmetry.space_group_name_H-M   'P 1'
#
loop_
_entity.id
_entity.type
_entity.pdbx_description
1 polymer ?
#
loop_
_entity_poly.entity_id
_entity_poly.type
_entity_poly.pdbx_seq_one_letter_code
_entity_poly.pdbx_strand_id
1 'polypeptide(L)'
;MRLVPVEWLKAHEEIKPKNMEKLLEMTLKWDGFTKPLIADRATGTILDGHHRHAVAQRLDLARIPAVCINYLDDASVELELWPASKLDSITKQDVIDMALSRNLYPPKTTRHRISDYLPPIHVSLKRLSLLTPSQSAENES
;
A
#
# COMPACT_ATOMS: atom_id res chain seq x y z
N MET A 1 0.20 -10.21 8.50
CA MET A 1 0.52 -8.77 8.43
C MET A 1 1.95 -8.54 8.89
N ARG A 2 2.66 -7.68 8.22
CA ARG A 2 4.06 -7.36 8.52
C ARG A 2 4.24 -5.85 8.54
N LEU A 3 5.27 -5.35 9.23
CA LEU A 3 5.69 -3.97 9.13
C LEU A 3 6.83 -3.91 8.11
N VAL A 4 6.59 -3.25 6.98
CA VAL A 4 7.57 -3.19 5.89
C VAL A 4 8.13 -1.78 5.75
N PRO A 5 9.37 -1.62 5.23
CA PRO A 5 9.92 -0.28 4.98
C PRO A 5 9.04 0.48 3.98
N VAL A 6 8.73 1.73 4.28
CA VAL A 6 7.93 2.57 3.39
C VAL A 6 8.62 2.72 2.03
N GLU A 7 9.93 2.89 2.02
CA GLU A 7 10.71 3.09 0.80
C GLU A 7 10.86 1.84 -0.08
N TRP A 8 10.58 0.64 0.47
CA TRP A 8 10.57 -0.59 -0.33
C TRP A 8 9.36 -0.68 -1.25
N LEU A 9 8.26 -0.04 -0.86
CA LEU A 9 7.01 -0.10 -1.59
C LEU A 9 7.05 0.77 -2.84
N LYS A 10 6.40 0.28 -3.90
CA LYS A 10 6.38 0.94 -5.21
C LYS A 10 4.96 1.18 -5.66
N ALA A 11 4.62 2.44 -5.85
CA ALA A 11 3.32 2.84 -6.39
C ALA A 11 3.25 2.56 -7.89
N HIS A 12 2.06 2.30 -8.40
CA HIS A 12 1.81 2.18 -9.84
C HIS A 12 0.70 3.13 -10.31
N GLU A 13 0.10 3.88 -9.39
CA GLU A 13 -1.02 4.76 -9.69
C GLU A 13 -0.92 6.04 -8.86
N GLU A 14 -1.30 7.17 -9.46
CA GLU A 14 -1.32 8.45 -8.77
C GLU A 14 -2.45 8.48 -7.73
N ILE A 15 -2.20 9.20 -6.65
CA ILE A 15 -3.20 9.43 -5.60
C ILE A 15 -4.03 10.68 -5.90
N LYS A 16 -5.17 10.80 -5.21
CA LYS A 16 -5.96 12.02 -5.18
C LYS A 16 -5.57 12.82 -3.94
N PRO A 17 -4.99 14.03 -4.11
CA PRO A 17 -4.50 14.80 -2.96
C PRO A 17 -5.55 15.04 -1.87
N LYS A 18 -6.80 15.29 -2.23
CA LYS A 18 -7.86 15.50 -1.23
C LYS A 18 -8.11 14.26 -0.39
N ASN A 19 -8.06 13.08 -1.01
CA ASN A 19 -8.26 11.82 -0.29
C ASN A 19 -7.09 11.55 0.65
N MET A 20 -5.88 11.86 0.20
CA MET A 20 -4.68 11.74 1.04
C MET A 20 -4.76 12.66 2.25
N GLU A 21 -5.17 13.92 2.06
CA GLU A 21 -5.29 14.88 3.15
C GLU A 21 -6.31 14.44 4.21
N LYS A 22 -7.45 13.91 3.77
CA LYS A 22 -8.46 13.36 4.69
C LYS A 22 -7.92 12.19 5.49
N LEU A 23 -7.24 11.27 4.81
CA LEU A 23 -6.66 10.11 5.47
C LEU A 23 -5.55 10.52 6.44
N LEU A 24 -4.76 11.53 6.08
CA LEU A 24 -3.73 12.09 6.94
C LEU A 24 -4.33 12.60 8.26
N GLU A 25 -5.40 13.41 8.17
CA GLU A 25 -6.10 13.90 9.36
C GLU A 25 -6.59 12.77 10.25
N MET A 26 -7.22 11.76 9.65
CA MET A 26 -7.73 10.61 10.39
C MET A 26 -6.60 9.79 11.03
N THR A 27 -5.51 9.60 10.32
CA THR A 27 -4.36 8.85 10.80
C THR A 27 -3.72 9.54 12.01
N LEU A 28 -3.61 10.86 11.96
CA LEU A 28 -3.11 11.63 13.10
C LEU A 28 -4.06 11.56 14.28
N LYS A 29 -5.36 11.63 14.04
CA LYS A 29 -6.39 11.55 15.07
C LYS A 29 -6.38 10.19 15.77
N TRP A 30 -6.23 9.11 15.00
CA TRP A 30 -6.16 7.75 15.52
C TRP A 30 -4.79 7.39 16.09
N ASP A 31 -3.80 8.20 15.84
CA ASP A 31 -2.39 7.95 16.20
C ASP A 31 -1.91 6.61 15.67
N GLY A 32 -2.26 6.29 14.44
CA GLY A 32 -1.85 5.04 13.82
C GLY A 32 -2.67 4.66 12.59
N PHE A 33 -2.29 3.52 12.01
CA PHE A 33 -3.00 2.91 10.88
C PHE A 33 -3.95 1.83 11.40
N THR A 34 -5.16 1.84 10.87
CA THR A 34 -6.22 0.90 11.24
C THR A 34 -6.44 -0.20 10.21
N LYS A 35 -5.76 -0.12 9.06
CA LYS A 35 -5.79 -1.14 8.01
C LYS A 35 -4.40 -1.31 7.43
N PRO A 36 -3.98 -2.54 7.10
CA PRO A 36 -2.74 -2.74 6.36
C PRO A 36 -2.95 -2.38 4.88
N LEU A 37 -1.90 -1.99 4.19
CA LEU A 37 -1.94 -1.99 2.74
C LEU A 37 -1.63 -3.40 2.23
N ILE A 38 -1.84 -3.62 0.93
CA ILE A 38 -1.59 -4.92 0.31
C ILE A 38 -0.55 -4.72 -0.79
N ALA A 39 0.47 -5.54 -0.79
CA ALA A 39 1.59 -5.41 -1.70
C ALA A 39 2.04 -6.76 -2.24
N ASP A 40 2.67 -6.75 -3.42
CA ASP A 40 3.31 -7.93 -3.96
C ASP A 40 4.59 -8.24 -3.17
N ARG A 41 4.69 -9.48 -2.73
CA ARG A 41 5.82 -9.93 -1.89
C ARG A 41 7.16 -9.83 -2.60
N ALA A 42 7.20 -10.10 -3.89
CA ALA A 42 8.45 -10.16 -4.65
C ALA A 42 8.99 -8.78 -5.00
N THR A 43 8.13 -7.82 -5.30
CA THR A 43 8.53 -6.52 -5.87
C THR A 43 8.23 -5.32 -4.99
N GLY A 44 7.36 -5.45 -4.01
CA GLY A 44 6.90 -4.32 -3.21
C GLY A 44 5.85 -3.47 -3.92
N THR A 45 5.30 -3.93 -5.05
CA THR A 45 4.26 -3.22 -5.78
C THR A 45 3.01 -3.08 -4.91
N ILE A 46 2.53 -1.86 -4.73
CA ILE A 46 1.32 -1.61 -3.95
C ILE A 46 0.10 -2.02 -4.77
N LEU A 47 -0.74 -2.88 -4.22
CA LEU A 47 -1.97 -3.34 -4.85
C LEU A 47 -3.19 -2.59 -4.33
N ASP A 48 -3.22 -2.34 -3.02
CA ASP A 48 -4.24 -1.54 -2.37
C ASP A 48 -3.59 -0.73 -1.25
N GLY A 49 -3.93 0.55 -1.17
CA GLY A 49 -3.42 1.42 -0.11
C GLY A 49 -2.44 2.50 -0.58
N HIS A 50 -2.51 2.93 -1.84
CA HIS A 50 -1.67 4.03 -2.34
C HIS A 50 -1.78 5.29 -1.49
N HIS A 51 -3.00 5.63 -1.01
CA HIS A 51 -3.20 6.80 -0.15
C HIS A 51 -2.56 6.61 1.22
N ARG A 52 -2.61 5.39 1.79
CA ARG A 52 -1.93 5.08 3.06
C ARG A 52 -0.43 5.20 2.91
N HIS A 53 0.12 4.74 1.80
CA HIS A 53 1.55 4.89 1.50
C HIS A 53 1.93 6.38 1.42
N ALA A 54 1.13 7.19 0.75
CA ALA A 54 1.37 8.63 0.64
C ALA A 54 1.34 9.31 2.02
N VAL A 55 0.42 8.91 2.90
CA VAL A 55 0.36 9.41 4.28
C VAL A 55 1.64 9.04 5.04
N ALA A 56 2.09 7.80 4.91
CA ALA A 56 3.31 7.34 5.57
C ALA A 56 4.54 8.14 5.10
N GLN A 57 4.61 8.44 3.81
CA GLN A 57 5.68 9.29 3.27
C GLN A 57 5.59 10.72 3.83
N ARG A 58 4.40 11.28 3.87
CA ARG A 58 4.17 12.63 4.39
C ARG A 58 4.57 12.75 5.87
N LEU A 59 4.32 11.71 6.66
CA LEU A 59 4.68 11.66 8.08
C LEU A 59 6.12 11.19 8.32
N ASP A 60 6.86 10.91 7.25
CA ASP A 60 8.24 10.44 7.31
C ASP A 60 8.39 9.19 8.20
N LEU A 61 7.45 8.27 8.07
CA LEU A 61 7.48 7.01 8.80
C LEU A 61 8.49 6.04 8.18
N ALA A 62 9.18 5.29 9.01
CA ALA A 62 10.13 4.28 8.53
C ALA A 62 9.41 3.05 7.98
N ARG A 63 8.26 2.68 8.55
CA ARG A 63 7.53 1.45 8.22
C ARG A 63 6.04 1.70 8.11
N ILE A 64 5.35 0.73 7.47
CA ILE A 64 3.91 0.73 7.33
C ILE A 64 3.40 -0.70 7.41
N PRO A 65 2.23 -0.96 8.04
CA PRO A 65 1.68 -2.31 8.08
C PRO A 65 1.20 -2.74 6.70
N ALA A 66 1.56 -3.96 6.30
CA ALA A 66 1.23 -4.50 4.99
C ALA A 66 0.96 -5.99 5.06
N VAL A 67 0.09 -6.46 4.17
CA VAL A 67 -0.07 -7.87 3.85
C VAL A 67 0.62 -8.10 2.52
N CYS A 68 1.61 -8.98 2.49
CA CYS A 68 2.37 -9.27 1.29
C CYS A 68 1.90 -10.59 0.70
N ILE A 69 1.60 -10.61 -0.59
CA ILE A 69 1.06 -11.76 -1.30
C ILE A 69 1.86 -12.05 -2.57
N ASN A 70 1.73 -13.26 -3.10
CA ASN A 70 2.26 -13.61 -4.41
C ASN A 70 1.28 -13.19 -5.48
N TYR A 71 1.33 -11.93 -5.85
CA TYR A 71 0.31 -11.28 -6.69
C TYR A 71 0.01 -12.03 -7.98
N LEU A 72 1.04 -12.43 -8.73
CA LEU A 72 0.87 -13.09 -10.02
C LEU A 72 0.22 -14.47 -9.91
N ASP A 73 0.43 -15.15 -8.79
CA ASP A 73 -0.04 -16.52 -8.58
C ASP A 73 -1.31 -16.62 -7.72
N ASP A 74 -1.76 -15.52 -7.13
CA ASP A 74 -2.91 -15.52 -6.23
C ASP A 74 -4.19 -15.21 -6.97
N ALA A 75 -4.94 -16.26 -7.33
CA ALA A 75 -6.20 -16.12 -8.05
C ALA A 75 -7.32 -15.45 -7.23
N SER A 76 -7.16 -15.37 -5.91
CA SER A 76 -8.14 -14.67 -5.06
C SER A 76 -8.09 -13.15 -5.21
N VAL A 77 -7.03 -12.64 -5.82
CA VAL A 77 -6.87 -11.21 -6.09
C VAL A 77 -7.25 -10.93 -7.54
N GLU A 78 -8.33 -10.20 -7.73
CA GLU A 78 -8.82 -9.84 -9.05
C GLU A 78 -8.42 -8.42 -9.41
N LEU A 79 -8.01 -8.22 -10.65
CA LEU A 79 -7.63 -6.92 -11.18
C LEU A 79 -8.69 -6.45 -12.16
N GLU A 80 -9.19 -5.23 -11.96
CA GLU A 80 -10.19 -4.61 -12.83
C GLU A 80 -9.74 -3.20 -13.23
N LEU A 81 -10.28 -2.72 -14.33
CA LEU A 81 -10.18 -1.31 -14.71
C LEU A 81 -11.39 -0.55 -14.17
N TRP A 82 -11.15 0.65 -13.66
CA TRP A 82 -12.26 1.55 -13.35
C TRP A 82 -12.98 1.94 -14.64
N PRO A 83 -14.33 2.16 -14.60
CA PRO A 83 -15.08 2.54 -15.80
C PRO A 83 -14.56 3.79 -16.52
N ALA A 84 -13.97 4.72 -15.77
CA ALA A 84 -13.41 5.94 -16.35
C ALA A 84 -12.01 5.77 -16.92
N SER A 85 -11.42 4.59 -16.81
CA SER A 85 -10.08 4.31 -17.34
C SER A 85 -10.07 4.41 -18.86
N LYS A 86 -8.97 4.94 -19.40
CA LYS A 86 -8.77 5.03 -20.87
C LYS A 86 -8.15 3.75 -21.43
N LEU A 87 -7.77 2.80 -20.60
CA LEU A 87 -7.21 1.53 -21.06
C LEU A 87 -8.33 0.56 -21.45
N ASP A 88 -8.09 -0.24 -22.48
CA ASP A 88 -9.01 -1.28 -22.90
C ASP A 88 -8.88 -2.56 -22.05
N SER A 89 -7.66 -2.84 -21.60
CA SER A 89 -7.35 -4.01 -20.79
C SER A 89 -6.10 -3.76 -19.95
N ILE A 90 -5.92 -4.60 -18.93
CA ILE A 90 -4.73 -4.55 -18.08
C ILE A 90 -4.46 -5.94 -17.51
N THR A 91 -3.19 -6.29 -17.38
CA THR A 91 -2.77 -7.53 -16.73
C THR A 91 -2.06 -7.24 -15.42
N LYS A 92 -1.96 -8.25 -14.56
CA LYS A 92 -1.19 -8.14 -13.32
C LYS A 92 0.27 -7.80 -13.59
N GLN A 93 0.83 -8.37 -14.66
CA GLN A 93 2.21 -8.05 -15.05
C GLN A 93 2.36 -6.58 -15.43
N ASP A 94 1.35 -6.00 -16.11
CA ASP A 94 1.38 -4.57 -16.46
C ASP A 94 1.46 -3.70 -15.22
N VAL A 95 0.74 -4.05 -14.16
CA VAL A 95 0.78 -3.33 -12.88
C VAL A 95 2.17 -3.36 -12.28
N ILE A 96 2.79 -4.53 -12.24
CA ILE A 96 4.16 -4.69 -11.72
C ILE A 96 5.16 -3.91 -12.57
N ASP A 97 5.07 -4.02 -13.88
CA ASP A 97 5.97 -3.32 -14.80
C ASP A 97 5.88 -1.80 -14.62
N MET A 98 4.67 -1.27 -14.45
CA MET A 98 4.48 0.15 -14.19
C MET A 98 5.16 0.57 -12.89
N ALA A 99 4.97 -0.19 -11.81
CA ALA A 99 5.58 0.10 -10.52
C ALA A 99 7.11 0.07 -10.60
N LEU A 100 7.67 -0.91 -11.31
CA LEU A 100 9.12 -1.03 -11.47
C LEU A 100 9.70 0.06 -12.39
N SER A 101 8.92 0.57 -13.31
CA SER A 101 9.34 1.66 -14.21
C SER A 101 9.42 3.02 -13.51
N ARG A 102 8.84 3.13 -12.32
CA ARG A 102 8.68 4.36 -11.55
C ARG A 102 7.77 5.39 -12.22
N ASN A 103 6.99 4.96 -13.20
CA ASN A 103 5.90 5.76 -13.76
C ASN A 103 4.59 5.38 -13.08
N LEU A 104 3.55 6.19 -13.27
CA LEU A 104 2.28 6.00 -12.60
C LEU A 104 1.13 6.08 -13.59
N TYR A 105 0.15 5.20 -13.43
CA TYR A 105 -1.15 5.38 -14.07
C TYR A 105 -1.88 6.56 -13.45
N PRO A 106 -2.79 7.22 -14.20
CA PRO A 106 -3.67 8.24 -13.61
C PRO A 106 -4.50 7.67 -12.45
N PRO A 107 -5.01 8.53 -11.56
CA PRO A 107 -5.88 8.07 -10.48
C PRO A 107 -7.08 7.31 -11.02
N LYS A 108 -7.52 6.28 -10.28
CA LYS A 108 -8.66 5.44 -10.65
C LYS A 108 -8.51 4.75 -12.00
N THR A 109 -7.32 4.23 -12.29
CA THR A 109 -7.09 3.36 -13.44
C THR A 109 -7.36 1.91 -13.06
N THR A 110 -6.79 1.43 -11.97
CA THR A 110 -6.88 0.04 -11.55
C THR A 110 -7.67 -0.11 -10.25
N ARG A 111 -8.33 -1.25 -10.11
CA ARG A 111 -8.99 -1.64 -8.88
C ARG A 111 -8.70 -3.12 -8.60
N HIS A 112 -8.26 -3.41 -7.39
CA HIS A 112 -8.02 -4.77 -6.94
C HIS A 112 -9.15 -5.21 -6.03
N ARG A 113 -9.71 -6.38 -6.32
CA ARG A 113 -10.68 -7.05 -5.45
C ARG A 113 -9.99 -8.21 -4.78
N ILE A 114 -10.07 -8.22 -3.45
CA ILE A 114 -9.42 -9.24 -2.64
C ILE A 114 -10.50 -9.96 -1.87
N SER A 115 -10.59 -11.27 -2.09
CA SER A 115 -11.67 -12.10 -1.52
C SER A 115 -11.53 -12.28 0.00
N ASP A 116 -10.30 -12.26 0.50
CA ASP A 116 -10.04 -12.54 1.90
C ASP A 116 -10.34 -11.31 2.77
N TYR A 117 -11.07 -11.55 3.86
CA TYR A 117 -11.34 -10.52 4.85
C TYR A 117 -10.07 -10.18 5.64
N LEU A 118 -9.77 -8.89 5.70
CA LEU A 118 -8.67 -8.39 6.52
C LEU A 118 -9.25 -7.76 7.79
N PRO A 119 -8.96 -8.33 8.98
CA PRO A 119 -9.48 -7.76 10.22
C PRO A 119 -8.89 -6.38 10.47
N PRO A 120 -9.62 -5.51 11.20
CA PRO A 120 -9.08 -4.22 11.58
C PRO A 120 -7.88 -4.38 12.50
N ILE A 121 -6.94 -3.45 12.39
CA ILE A 121 -5.73 -3.42 13.21
C ILE A 121 -5.58 -2.03 13.83
N HIS A 122 -4.60 -1.89 14.71
CA HIS A 122 -4.11 -0.57 15.10
C HIS A 122 -2.61 -0.67 15.33
N VAL A 123 -1.84 0.03 14.51
CA VAL A 123 -0.39 0.13 14.67
C VAL A 123 -0.05 1.60 14.86
N SER A 124 0.52 1.93 16.02
CA SER A 124 0.78 3.32 16.40
C SER A 124 1.85 3.97 15.52
N LEU A 125 1.74 5.29 15.36
CA LEU A 125 2.73 6.08 14.63
C LEU A 125 4.11 5.97 15.28
N LYS A 126 4.16 5.91 16.60
CA LYS A 126 5.41 5.75 17.32
C LYS A 126 6.15 4.47 16.91
N ARG A 127 5.42 3.36 16.83
CA ARG A 127 5.99 2.07 16.42
C ARG A 127 6.49 2.12 14.98
N LEU A 128 5.78 2.82 14.10
CA LEU A 128 6.12 2.92 12.68
C LEU A 128 7.28 3.88 12.42
N SER A 129 7.65 4.68 13.39
CA SER A 129 8.77 5.63 13.29
C SER A 129 10.13 5.01 13.57
N LEU A 130 10.21 3.75 14.00
CA LEU A 130 11.47 3.08 14.30
C LEU A 130 12.31 2.91 13.03
N LEU A 131 13.54 3.40 13.08
CA LEU A 131 14.39 3.52 11.89
C LEU A 131 15.18 2.27 11.53
N THR A 132 15.43 1.39 12.50
CA THR A 132 16.29 0.23 12.26
C THR A 132 15.54 -1.08 12.46
N PRO A 133 15.82 -2.09 11.63
CA PRO A 133 15.24 -3.43 11.81
C PRO A 133 15.56 -4.05 13.17
N SER A 134 16.75 -3.82 13.69
CA SER A 134 17.14 -4.36 14.99
C SER A 134 16.31 -3.75 16.12
N GLN A 135 16.05 -2.45 16.11
CA GLN A 135 15.17 -1.82 17.08
C GLN A 135 13.75 -2.36 16.96
N SER A 136 13.28 -2.51 15.74
CA SER A 136 11.96 -3.05 15.47
C SER A 136 11.84 -4.50 15.96
N ALA A 137 12.84 -5.33 15.70
CA ALA A 137 12.86 -6.72 16.13
C ALA A 137 12.87 -6.84 17.66
N GLU A 138 13.65 -6.00 18.33
CA GLU A 138 13.69 -5.97 19.81
C GLU A 138 12.34 -5.62 20.41
N ASN A 139 11.61 -4.72 19.78
CA ASN A 139 10.31 -4.28 20.27
C ASN A 139 9.20 -5.29 19.94
N GLU A 140 9.40 -6.14 18.96
CA GLU A 140 8.43 -7.14 18.52
C GLU A 140 8.60 -8.48 19.23
N SER A 141 9.75 -8.74 19.76
CA SER A 141 10.11 -10.01 20.43
C SER A 141 9.58 -10.12 21.88
#